data_0a4dffc8f204dd4a143e74ba28e51742
#
_entry.id   0a4dffc8f204dd4a143e74ba28e51742
#
_cell.length_a   1.000
_cell.length_b   1.000
_cell.length_c   1.000
_cell.angle_alpha   90.00
_cell.angle_beta   90.00
_cell.angle_gamma   90.00
#
_symmetry.space_group_name_H-M   'P 1'
#
loop_
_entity.id
_entity.type
_entity.pdbx_description
1 polymer ?
#
loop_
_entity_poly.entity_id
_entity_poly.type
_entity_poly.pdbx_seq_one_letter_code
_entity_poly.pdbx_strand_id
1 'polypeptide(L)'
;TATREALLALEQTTGSDVMDRIVNRNLLFAYFYGVGRGLDDAHYYLVRSRAPWHSMGCTVRDWEALMWTLPAVQLADTGLARELLVRACELHGYAPGQGVHYIDGTLFQPGFSIEGPAAFAIATDRYIRDSEDDQIVEDPVVADTLYLASEDITARRDERVPLYSTEVMPSGAPAKYPFTLHGNAVVALALEVFRRTLDEEAAAGVEDPAAVRAAIRRHFAVDRGEKARLAVAVDLTGNASLDDDAVGSLLWLPLYEALDRDDSLYRRSVRALRTEGAAPDASVSPLLPQIARLLGPEAQEVLAWLRRAPLDNGIAAEFVDAEGRAIANGGDAALAGLLAHTVWYAAHALGLRA
;
A
#
# COMPACT_ATOMS: atom_id res chain seq x y z
N THR A 1 -22.83 27.32 5.70
CA THR A 1 -21.71 28.19 5.23
C THR A 1 -20.95 27.46 4.13
N ALA A 2 -20.36 28.19 3.18
CA ALA A 2 -19.59 27.63 2.06
C ALA A 2 -18.52 26.61 2.52
N THR A 3 -17.83 26.85 3.63
CA THR A 3 -16.85 25.92 4.19
C THR A 3 -17.48 24.59 4.60
N ARG A 4 -18.66 24.62 5.23
CA ARG A 4 -19.36 23.37 5.60
C ARG A 4 -19.82 22.59 4.38
N GLU A 5 -20.32 23.28 3.38
CA GLU A 5 -20.76 22.67 2.12
C GLU A 5 -19.58 22.01 1.39
N ALA A 6 -18.43 22.69 1.33
CA ALA A 6 -17.20 22.13 0.76
C ALA A 6 -16.71 20.88 1.51
N LEU A 7 -16.76 20.87 2.85
CA LEU A 7 -16.38 19.69 3.63
C LEU A 7 -17.35 18.51 3.42
N LEU A 8 -18.66 18.81 3.38
CA LEU A 8 -19.67 17.77 3.12
C LEU A 8 -19.55 17.16 1.73
N ALA A 9 -19.03 17.90 0.74
CA ALA A 9 -18.80 17.40 -0.61
C ALA A 9 -17.65 16.35 -0.67
N LEU A 10 -16.76 16.35 0.32
CA LEU A 10 -15.66 15.37 0.41
C LEU A 10 -16.09 14.07 1.11
N GLU A 11 -17.22 14.08 1.83
CA GLU A 11 -17.66 12.93 2.63
C GLU A 11 -18.13 11.77 1.74
N GLN A 12 -17.83 10.56 2.19
CA GLN A 12 -18.20 9.30 1.57
C GLN A 12 -19.26 8.58 2.39
N THR A 13 -20.08 7.76 1.72
CA THR A 13 -21.10 6.94 2.38
C THR A 13 -20.88 5.46 2.09
N THR A 14 -21.00 4.62 3.11
CA THR A 14 -20.92 3.16 3.02
C THR A 14 -22.28 2.50 3.27
N GLY A 15 -23.28 3.29 3.60
CA GLY A 15 -24.60 2.82 4.06
C GLY A 15 -24.62 2.36 5.52
N SER A 16 -23.58 2.69 6.30
CA SER A 16 -23.49 2.44 7.74
C SER A 16 -22.90 3.65 8.47
N ASP A 17 -23.66 4.28 9.35
CA ASP A 17 -23.22 5.44 10.14
C ASP A 17 -21.89 5.21 10.88
N VAL A 18 -21.62 3.96 11.27
CA VAL A 18 -20.39 3.58 11.97
C VAL A 18 -19.22 3.59 11.03
N MET A 19 -19.38 2.95 9.88
CA MET A 19 -18.31 2.90 8.86
C MET A 19 -18.08 4.29 8.26
N ASP A 20 -19.15 5.04 7.98
CA ASP A 20 -19.09 6.42 7.48
C ASP A 20 -18.27 7.32 8.40
N ARG A 21 -18.44 7.14 9.72
CA ARG A 21 -17.66 7.89 10.72
C ARG A 21 -16.18 7.53 10.70
N ILE A 22 -15.84 6.22 10.58
CA ILE A 22 -14.45 5.76 10.47
C ILE A 22 -13.84 6.28 9.16
N VAL A 23 -14.54 6.09 8.05
CA VAL A 23 -14.08 6.52 6.72
C VAL A 23 -13.85 8.03 6.71
N ASN A 24 -14.86 8.84 6.98
CA ASN A 24 -14.79 10.28 6.79
C ASN A 24 -13.83 10.97 7.73
N ARG A 25 -13.68 10.50 8.98
CA ARG A 25 -12.70 11.07 9.90
C ARG A 25 -11.27 10.85 9.41
N ASN A 26 -10.97 9.67 8.94
CA ASN A 26 -9.64 9.32 8.46
C ASN A 26 -9.37 9.87 7.04
N LEU A 27 -10.37 9.87 6.17
CA LEU A 27 -10.30 10.47 4.84
C LEU A 27 -10.00 11.97 4.92
N LEU A 28 -10.75 12.73 5.72
CA LEU A 28 -10.52 14.16 5.88
C LEU A 28 -9.15 14.44 6.53
N PHE A 29 -8.72 13.61 7.47
CA PHE A 29 -7.38 13.74 8.02
C PHE A 29 -6.30 13.49 6.96
N ALA A 30 -6.42 12.43 6.16
CA ALA A 30 -5.51 12.17 5.04
C ALA A 30 -5.51 13.31 4.02
N TYR A 31 -6.69 13.79 3.63
CA TYR A 31 -6.86 14.87 2.67
C TYR A 31 -6.16 16.17 3.13
N PHE A 32 -6.33 16.55 4.39
CA PHE A 32 -5.76 17.80 4.88
C PHE A 32 -4.32 17.70 5.38
N TYR A 33 -3.87 16.54 5.83
CA TYR A 33 -2.52 16.36 6.40
C TYR A 33 -1.59 15.50 5.57
N GLY A 34 -2.09 14.67 4.67
CA GLY A 34 -1.31 13.89 3.70
C GLY A 34 -1.03 14.65 2.40
N VAL A 35 -1.66 15.82 2.22
CA VAL A 35 -1.44 16.72 1.08
C VAL A 35 -0.81 18.00 1.55
N GLY A 36 0.35 18.35 1.01
CA GLY A 36 1.02 19.63 1.19
C GLY A 36 0.77 20.56 0.01
N ARG A 37 0.95 21.87 0.22
CA ARG A 37 0.98 22.85 -0.86
C ARG A 37 2.29 23.62 -0.79
N GLY A 38 2.99 23.69 -1.93
CA GLY A 38 4.20 24.48 -2.05
C GLY A 38 3.92 25.98 -1.86
N LEU A 39 4.84 26.68 -1.22
CA LEU A 39 4.72 28.14 -1.05
C LEU A 39 5.23 28.88 -2.27
N ASP A 40 6.22 28.32 -2.97
CA ASP A 40 6.91 28.98 -4.06
C ASP A 40 6.21 28.76 -5.42
N ASP A 41 5.65 27.56 -5.62
CA ASP A 41 5.06 27.14 -6.90
C ASP A 41 3.54 26.92 -6.84
N ALA A 42 2.96 26.93 -5.64
CA ALA A 42 1.54 26.69 -5.37
C ALA A 42 1.00 25.30 -5.78
N HIS A 43 1.88 24.37 -6.16
CA HIS A 43 1.50 22.98 -6.45
C HIS A 43 1.18 22.18 -5.19
N TYR A 44 0.45 21.08 -5.38
CA TYR A 44 0.14 20.12 -4.32
C TYR A 44 1.10 18.94 -4.36
N TYR A 45 1.41 18.39 -3.18
CA TYR A 45 2.36 17.31 -2.97
C TYR A 45 1.79 16.26 -2.03
N LEU A 46 2.02 14.99 -2.33
CA LEU A 46 1.82 13.93 -1.36
C LEU A 46 2.94 13.97 -0.32
N VAL A 47 2.58 13.83 0.95
CA VAL A 47 3.52 13.76 2.07
C VAL A 47 3.06 12.71 3.07
N ARG A 48 3.98 12.19 3.89
CA ARG A 48 3.63 11.23 4.94
C ARG A 48 2.60 11.80 5.90
N SER A 49 2.90 12.96 6.48
CA SER A 49 1.96 13.72 7.29
C SER A 49 2.45 15.14 7.56
N ARG A 50 1.56 16.11 7.52
CA ARG A 50 1.81 17.49 7.97
C ARG A 50 1.47 17.71 9.45
N ALA A 51 1.06 16.65 10.17
CA ALA A 51 0.80 16.75 11.59
C ALA A 51 2.11 17.13 12.34
N PRO A 52 2.14 18.18 13.15
CA PRO A 52 3.38 18.70 13.75
C PRO A 52 4.09 17.70 14.68
N TRP A 53 3.36 16.71 15.16
CA TRP A 53 3.89 15.68 16.07
C TRP A 53 4.30 14.39 15.37
N HIS A 54 4.14 14.29 14.05
CA HIS A 54 4.54 13.10 13.31
C HIS A 54 6.04 13.13 12.99
N SER A 55 6.75 12.05 13.33
CA SER A 55 8.22 12.00 13.27
C SER A 55 8.80 12.11 11.86
N MET A 56 8.11 11.54 10.85
CA MET A 56 8.56 11.56 9.45
C MET A 56 8.17 12.85 8.71
N GLY A 57 7.23 13.61 9.25
CA GLY A 57 6.85 14.92 8.73
C GLY A 57 6.50 14.93 7.24
N CYS A 58 7.03 15.93 6.52
CA CYS A 58 6.80 16.14 5.09
C CYS A 58 7.77 15.31 4.20
N THR A 59 8.11 14.10 4.60
CA THR A 59 8.83 13.16 3.73
C THR A 59 7.87 12.37 2.85
N VAL A 60 8.40 11.76 1.80
CA VAL A 60 7.66 10.97 0.82
C VAL A 60 8.32 9.61 0.67
N ARG A 61 7.55 8.56 0.76
CA ARG A 61 7.90 7.21 0.32
C ARG A 61 6.85 6.81 -0.72
N ASP A 62 7.28 6.42 -1.91
CA ASP A 62 6.40 6.14 -3.05
C ASP A 62 5.25 5.20 -2.69
N TRP A 63 5.57 4.07 -2.03
CA TRP A 63 4.57 3.09 -1.63
C TRP A 63 3.47 3.70 -0.76
N GLU A 64 3.84 4.40 0.30
CA GLU A 64 2.87 4.97 1.25
C GLU A 64 2.09 6.14 0.65
N ALA A 65 2.76 6.97 -0.14
CA ALA A 65 2.13 8.10 -0.82
C ALA A 65 1.08 7.64 -1.83
N LEU A 66 1.46 6.71 -2.72
CA LEU A 66 0.64 6.28 -3.85
C LEU A 66 -0.38 5.20 -3.48
N MET A 67 -0.10 4.35 -2.48
CA MET A 67 -0.97 3.24 -2.12
C MET A 67 -1.83 3.50 -0.87
N TRP A 68 -1.48 4.49 -0.05
CA TRP A 68 -2.20 4.79 1.19
C TRP A 68 -2.90 6.14 1.16
N THR A 69 -2.15 7.22 0.83
CA THR A 69 -2.72 8.59 0.83
C THR A 69 -3.55 8.86 -0.42
N LEU A 70 -2.98 8.60 -1.60
CA LEU A 70 -3.62 8.93 -2.88
C LEU A 70 -5.02 8.31 -3.05
N PRO A 71 -5.26 7.01 -2.72
CA PRO A 71 -6.60 6.43 -2.85
C PRO A 71 -7.67 7.13 -2.01
N ALA A 72 -7.32 7.59 -0.80
CA ALA A 72 -8.25 8.34 0.03
C ALA A 72 -8.54 9.72 -0.56
N VAL A 73 -7.52 10.40 -1.08
CA VAL A 73 -7.71 11.71 -1.77
C VAL A 73 -8.59 11.51 -3.01
N GLN A 74 -8.37 10.46 -3.78
CA GLN A 74 -9.14 10.15 -4.99
C GLN A 74 -10.64 9.94 -4.70
N LEU A 75 -10.97 9.29 -3.57
CA LEU A 75 -12.37 9.17 -3.12
C LEU A 75 -13.03 10.53 -2.86
N ALA A 76 -12.26 11.50 -2.39
CA ALA A 76 -12.77 12.82 -2.03
C ALA A 76 -12.74 13.81 -3.22
N ASP A 77 -11.67 13.80 -4.00
CA ASP A 77 -11.38 14.77 -5.06
C ASP A 77 -10.51 14.13 -6.16
N THR A 78 -11.16 13.64 -7.20
CA THR A 78 -10.50 12.99 -8.34
C THR A 78 -9.59 13.97 -9.11
N GLY A 79 -9.96 15.24 -9.19
CA GLY A 79 -9.15 16.25 -9.86
C GLY A 79 -7.83 16.52 -9.13
N LEU A 80 -7.90 16.65 -7.79
CA LEU A 80 -6.69 16.76 -6.97
C LEU A 80 -5.84 15.48 -7.02
N ALA A 81 -6.46 14.31 -7.03
CA ALA A 81 -5.74 13.05 -7.15
C ALA A 81 -4.93 12.95 -8.44
N ARG A 82 -5.49 13.45 -9.56
CA ARG A 82 -4.76 13.54 -10.85
C ARG A 82 -3.53 14.43 -10.73
N GLU A 83 -3.72 15.64 -10.18
CA GLU A 83 -2.60 16.59 -9.99
C GLU A 83 -1.50 15.97 -9.13
N LEU A 84 -1.88 15.32 -8.03
CA LEU A 84 -0.93 14.66 -7.12
C LEU A 84 -0.19 13.50 -7.75
N LEU A 85 -0.87 12.69 -8.59
CA LEU A 85 -0.24 11.57 -9.28
C LEU A 85 0.78 12.06 -10.32
N VAL A 86 0.41 13.03 -11.15
CA VAL A 86 1.34 13.64 -12.12
C VAL A 86 2.52 14.27 -11.38
N ARG A 87 2.27 14.99 -10.28
CA ARG A 87 3.33 15.62 -9.50
C ARG A 87 4.25 14.62 -8.83
N ALA A 88 3.74 13.48 -8.37
CA ALA A 88 4.58 12.39 -7.85
C ALA A 88 5.49 11.82 -8.96
N CYS A 89 4.97 11.66 -10.17
CA CYS A 89 5.77 11.26 -11.33
C CYS A 89 6.88 12.28 -11.63
N GLU A 90 6.58 13.58 -11.64
CA GLU A 90 7.56 14.64 -11.89
C GLU A 90 8.72 14.65 -10.89
N LEU A 91 8.42 14.43 -9.60
CA LEU A 91 9.40 14.60 -8.52
C LEU A 91 10.13 13.32 -8.14
N HIS A 92 9.46 12.18 -8.23
CA HIS A 92 9.97 10.90 -7.73
C HIS A 92 10.07 9.83 -8.83
N GLY A 93 9.35 10.01 -9.94
CA GLY A 93 9.27 9.06 -11.04
C GLY A 93 10.57 8.86 -11.84
N TYR A 94 11.56 9.73 -11.66
CA TYR A 94 12.89 9.58 -12.27
C TYR A 94 13.76 8.52 -11.58
N ALA A 95 13.44 8.13 -10.34
CA ALA A 95 14.14 7.12 -9.56
C ALA A 95 13.16 6.36 -8.66
N PRO A 96 12.16 5.64 -9.23
CA PRO A 96 11.08 5.04 -8.47
C PRO A 96 11.61 3.99 -7.49
N GLY A 97 11.13 4.04 -6.25
CA GLY A 97 11.53 3.11 -5.19
C GLY A 97 12.86 3.39 -4.52
N GLN A 98 13.54 4.48 -4.81
CA GLN A 98 14.87 4.83 -4.27
C GLN A 98 14.85 5.37 -2.83
N GLY A 99 13.93 4.90 -1.99
CA GLY A 99 13.94 5.19 -0.56
C GLY A 99 12.93 6.24 -0.14
N VAL A 100 13.32 7.12 0.78
CA VAL A 100 12.51 8.23 1.29
C VAL A 100 13.06 9.55 0.78
N HIS A 101 12.18 10.41 0.28
CA HIS A 101 12.53 11.72 -0.27
C HIS A 101 11.92 12.85 0.54
N TYR A 102 12.52 14.03 0.41
CA TYR A 102 11.85 15.29 0.72
C TYR A 102 10.86 15.66 -0.40
N ILE A 103 10.02 16.65 -0.14
CA ILE A 103 8.98 17.11 -1.08
C ILE A 103 9.53 17.68 -2.40
N ASP A 104 10.80 18.06 -2.44
CA ASP A 104 11.50 18.55 -3.62
C ASP A 104 12.20 17.43 -4.43
N GLY A 105 11.99 16.18 -4.06
CA GLY A 105 12.64 15.02 -4.68
C GLY A 105 14.03 14.70 -4.14
N THR A 106 14.61 15.53 -3.26
CA THR A 106 15.92 15.24 -2.67
C THR A 106 15.86 13.99 -1.80
N LEU A 107 16.80 13.06 -2.00
CA LEU A 107 16.88 11.82 -1.26
C LEU A 107 17.23 12.07 0.22
N PHE A 108 16.36 11.63 1.12
CA PHE A 108 16.55 11.70 2.57
C PHE A 108 17.15 10.41 3.14
N GLN A 109 16.58 9.27 2.80
CA GLN A 109 17.02 7.96 3.27
C GLN A 109 17.11 7.00 2.10
N PRO A 110 18.32 6.53 1.73
CA PRO A 110 18.51 5.62 0.61
C PRO A 110 18.01 4.21 0.92
N GLY A 111 17.82 3.43 -0.12
CA GLY A 111 17.45 2.02 -0.06
C GLY A 111 16.36 1.69 -1.08
N PHE A 112 16.65 0.76 -2.00
CA PHE A 112 15.69 0.40 -3.04
C PHE A 112 14.61 -0.55 -2.51
N SER A 113 13.35 -0.15 -2.69
CA SER A 113 12.17 -0.98 -2.46
C SER A 113 11.48 -1.28 -3.79
N ILE A 114 11.32 -2.55 -4.13
CA ILE A 114 10.65 -2.99 -5.37
C ILE A 114 9.17 -2.57 -5.41
N GLU A 115 8.58 -2.29 -4.27
CA GLU A 115 7.22 -1.79 -4.14
C GLU A 115 7.06 -0.38 -4.70
N GLY A 116 8.12 0.44 -4.68
CA GLY A 116 8.06 1.82 -5.17
C GLY A 116 7.72 1.91 -6.66
N PRO A 117 8.52 1.32 -7.57
CA PRO A 117 8.18 1.33 -8.99
C PRO A 117 6.84 0.64 -9.27
N ALA A 118 6.49 -0.44 -8.56
CA ALA A 118 5.18 -1.06 -8.68
C ALA A 118 4.03 -0.12 -8.27
N ALA A 119 4.24 0.74 -7.26
CA ALA A 119 3.23 1.69 -6.80
C ALA A 119 2.81 2.69 -7.87
N PHE A 120 3.73 3.20 -8.69
CA PHE A 120 3.39 4.12 -9.79
C PHE A 120 2.45 3.45 -10.80
N ALA A 121 2.73 2.21 -11.20
CA ALA A 121 1.86 1.47 -12.11
C ALA A 121 0.48 1.21 -11.50
N ILE A 122 0.43 0.68 -10.27
CA ILE A 122 -0.83 0.32 -9.60
C ILE A 122 -1.67 1.56 -9.29
N ALA A 123 -1.05 2.67 -8.89
CA ALA A 123 -1.77 3.93 -8.62
C ALA A 123 -2.35 4.53 -9.90
N THR A 124 -1.60 4.50 -11.01
CA THR A 124 -2.07 4.96 -12.33
C THR A 124 -3.26 4.11 -12.79
N ASP A 125 -3.18 2.80 -12.70
CA ASP A 125 -4.28 1.89 -13.07
C ASP A 125 -5.52 2.11 -12.20
N ARG A 126 -5.36 2.27 -10.90
CA ARG A 126 -6.46 2.60 -9.98
C ARG A 126 -7.10 3.93 -10.37
N TYR A 127 -6.29 4.95 -10.62
CA TYR A 127 -6.78 6.25 -11.03
C TYR A 127 -7.63 6.13 -12.29
N ILE A 128 -7.14 5.46 -13.33
CA ILE A 128 -7.87 5.24 -14.59
C ILE A 128 -9.21 4.52 -14.33
N ARG A 129 -9.19 3.41 -13.59
CA ARG A 129 -10.40 2.61 -13.33
C ARG A 129 -11.50 3.39 -12.59
N ASP A 130 -11.10 4.24 -11.65
CA ASP A 130 -12.05 4.93 -10.79
C ASP A 130 -12.50 6.28 -11.37
N SER A 131 -11.70 6.89 -12.26
CA SER A 131 -12.01 8.19 -12.89
C SER A 131 -12.46 8.10 -14.34
N GLU A 132 -12.25 6.94 -14.99
CA GLU A 132 -12.43 6.75 -16.43
C GLU A 132 -11.56 7.69 -17.31
N ASP A 133 -10.49 8.30 -16.72
CA ASP A 133 -9.52 9.17 -17.40
C ASP A 133 -8.32 8.34 -17.85
N ASP A 134 -8.43 7.72 -19.02
CA ASP A 134 -7.34 6.96 -19.64
C ASP A 134 -6.28 7.86 -20.31
N GLN A 135 -6.57 9.15 -20.53
CA GLN A 135 -5.64 10.09 -21.12
C GLN A 135 -4.45 10.42 -20.22
N ILE A 136 -4.51 10.07 -18.94
CA ILE A 136 -3.39 10.31 -18.03
C ILE A 136 -2.10 9.60 -18.47
N VAL A 137 -2.19 8.45 -19.15
CA VAL A 137 -1.00 7.74 -19.68
C VAL A 137 -0.39 8.40 -20.91
N GLU A 138 -1.10 9.36 -21.53
CA GLU A 138 -0.57 10.18 -22.62
C GLU A 138 0.22 11.39 -22.09
N ASP A 139 0.13 11.68 -20.78
CA ASP A 139 0.97 12.69 -20.14
C ASP A 139 2.43 12.22 -20.18
N PRO A 140 3.36 12.99 -20.81
CA PRO A 140 4.74 12.54 -21.01
C PRO A 140 5.46 12.16 -19.73
N VAL A 141 5.16 12.86 -18.61
CA VAL A 141 5.81 12.58 -17.32
C VAL A 141 5.32 11.27 -16.72
N VAL A 142 4.02 10.96 -16.87
CA VAL A 142 3.45 9.69 -16.42
C VAL A 142 3.96 8.54 -17.30
N ALA A 143 3.97 8.71 -18.62
CA ALA A 143 4.48 7.72 -19.56
C ALA A 143 5.96 7.38 -19.29
N ASP A 144 6.81 8.40 -19.15
CA ASP A 144 8.24 8.23 -18.83
C ASP A 144 8.43 7.52 -17.48
N THR A 145 7.63 7.88 -16.46
CA THR A 145 7.68 7.23 -15.14
C THR A 145 7.31 5.74 -15.23
N LEU A 146 6.26 5.40 -15.97
CA LEU A 146 5.83 4.00 -16.14
C LEU A 146 6.90 3.19 -16.87
N TYR A 147 7.53 3.79 -17.88
CA TYR A 147 8.64 3.16 -18.60
C TYR A 147 9.84 2.90 -17.67
N LEU A 148 10.31 3.91 -16.94
CA LEU A 148 11.42 3.78 -15.98
C LEU A 148 11.11 2.77 -14.87
N ALA A 149 9.88 2.79 -14.34
CA ALA A 149 9.45 1.82 -13.33
C ALA A 149 9.48 0.38 -13.86
N SER A 150 9.10 0.16 -15.12
CA SER A 150 9.19 -1.14 -15.77
C SER A 150 10.63 -1.59 -15.95
N GLU A 151 11.54 -0.68 -16.35
CA GLU A 151 12.97 -0.98 -16.48
C GLU A 151 13.61 -1.32 -15.13
N ASP A 152 13.33 -0.53 -14.07
CA ASP A 152 13.85 -0.76 -12.74
C ASP A 152 13.39 -2.11 -12.16
N ILE A 153 12.13 -2.47 -12.38
CA ILE A 153 11.64 -3.81 -12.01
C ILE A 153 12.39 -4.88 -12.81
N THR A 154 12.48 -4.72 -14.11
CA THR A 154 13.13 -5.71 -15.01
C THR A 154 14.60 -5.93 -14.63
N ALA A 155 15.33 -4.87 -14.28
CA ALA A 155 16.72 -4.93 -13.83
C ALA A 155 16.93 -5.72 -12.54
N ARG A 156 15.87 -5.93 -11.75
CA ARG A 156 15.91 -6.68 -10.47
C ARG A 156 15.47 -8.15 -10.60
N ARG A 157 15.14 -8.59 -11.82
CA ARG A 157 14.73 -9.96 -12.08
C ARG A 157 15.90 -10.94 -11.91
N ASP A 158 15.68 -12.06 -11.24
CA ASP A 158 16.64 -13.16 -11.20
C ASP A 158 16.74 -13.86 -12.58
N GLU A 159 17.93 -14.24 -12.98
CA GLU A 159 18.18 -14.82 -14.32
C GLU A 159 17.47 -16.17 -14.53
N ARG A 160 17.26 -16.96 -13.48
CA ARG A 160 16.75 -18.34 -13.54
C ARG A 160 15.27 -18.45 -13.18
N VAL A 161 14.77 -17.49 -12.39
CA VAL A 161 13.43 -17.55 -11.83
C VAL A 161 12.77 -16.18 -12.02
N PRO A 162 11.50 -16.11 -12.45
CA PRO A 162 10.80 -14.82 -12.57
C PRO A 162 10.39 -14.28 -11.19
N LEU A 163 11.39 -13.96 -10.36
CA LEU A 163 11.26 -13.26 -9.09
C LEU A 163 12.20 -12.07 -9.08
N TYR A 164 11.82 -11.04 -8.34
CA TYR A 164 12.43 -9.72 -8.33
C TYR A 164 12.96 -9.38 -6.96
N SER A 165 14.20 -8.90 -6.93
CA SER A 165 14.91 -8.60 -5.69
C SER A 165 14.63 -7.18 -5.19
N THR A 166 14.72 -7.00 -3.87
CA THR A 166 14.66 -5.71 -3.18
C THR A 166 15.81 -5.58 -2.18
N GLU A 167 16.15 -4.35 -1.79
CA GLU A 167 17.18 -4.07 -0.78
C GLU A 167 16.55 -3.83 0.60
N VAL A 168 15.38 -3.22 0.59
CA VAL A 168 14.63 -2.93 1.82
C VAL A 168 13.21 -3.51 1.75
N MET A 169 12.67 -3.81 2.92
CA MET A 169 11.26 -4.16 3.09
C MET A 169 10.38 -2.93 2.85
N PRO A 170 9.08 -3.09 2.58
CA PRO A 170 8.16 -1.96 2.44
C PRO A 170 8.15 -1.01 3.65
N SER A 171 8.44 -1.52 4.85
CA SER A 171 8.64 -0.71 6.07
C SER A 171 9.90 0.17 6.05
N GLY A 172 10.83 -0.09 5.11
CA GLY A 172 12.14 0.54 5.04
C GLY A 172 13.23 -0.16 5.84
N ALA A 173 12.91 -1.25 6.54
CA ALA A 173 13.93 -2.08 7.18
C ALA A 173 14.75 -2.84 6.11
N PRO A 174 16.06 -3.11 6.34
CA PRO A 174 16.85 -3.92 5.43
C PRO A 174 16.20 -5.29 5.19
N ALA A 175 16.09 -5.71 3.93
CA ALA A 175 15.57 -7.02 3.59
C ALA A 175 16.55 -8.12 4.04
N LYS A 176 16.07 -9.09 4.84
CA LYS A 176 16.88 -10.20 5.30
C LYS A 176 17.31 -11.12 4.16
N TYR A 177 16.44 -11.29 3.18
CA TYR A 177 16.67 -12.02 1.94
C TYR A 177 16.15 -11.19 0.77
N PRO A 178 16.75 -11.31 -0.43
CA PRO A 178 16.50 -10.37 -1.52
C PRO A 178 15.11 -10.49 -2.15
N PHE A 179 14.45 -11.65 -2.06
CA PHE A 179 13.14 -11.84 -2.66
C PHE A 179 12.08 -11.83 -1.57
N THR A 180 11.24 -10.78 -1.57
CA THR A 180 10.12 -10.64 -0.64
C THR A 180 8.82 -11.12 -1.27
N LEU A 181 7.97 -11.75 -0.47
CA LEU A 181 6.67 -12.24 -0.92
C LEU A 181 5.76 -11.10 -1.38
N HIS A 182 5.66 -10.07 -0.55
CA HIS A 182 4.86 -8.87 -0.84
C HIS A 182 5.36 -8.15 -2.10
N GLY A 183 6.68 -7.89 -2.19
CA GLY A 183 7.27 -7.23 -3.35
C GLY A 183 6.98 -7.97 -4.64
N ASN A 184 7.14 -9.29 -4.67
CA ASN A 184 6.84 -10.07 -5.87
C ASN A 184 5.34 -10.16 -6.18
N ALA A 185 4.47 -10.10 -5.17
CA ALA A 185 3.03 -10.03 -5.39
C ALA A 185 2.61 -8.72 -6.08
N VAL A 186 3.10 -7.58 -5.60
CA VAL A 186 2.79 -6.28 -6.20
C VAL A 186 3.45 -6.10 -7.57
N VAL A 187 4.65 -6.69 -7.77
CA VAL A 187 5.28 -6.73 -9.11
C VAL A 187 4.40 -7.49 -10.10
N ALA A 188 3.85 -8.66 -9.75
CA ALA A 188 2.96 -9.39 -10.64
C ALA A 188 1.76 -8.53 -11.09
N LEU A 189 1.19 -7.71 -10.20
CA LEU A 189 0.12 -6.79 -10.54
C LEU A 189 0.62 -5.62 -11.42
N ALA A 190 1.79 -5.04 -11.10
CA ALA A 190 2.39 -3.97 -11.88
C ALA A 190 2.70 -4.40 -13.33
N LEU A 191 3.18 -5.63 -13.51
CA LEU A 191 3.45 -6.19 -14.86
C LEU A 191 2.17 -6.29 -15.70
N GLU A 192 1.01 -6.56 -15.12
CA GLU A 192 -0.28 -6.51 -15.84
C GLU A 192 -0.59 -5.10 -16.32
N VAL A 193 -0.30 -4.10 -15.48
CA VAL A 193 -0.51 -2.69 -15.84
C VAL A 193 0.43 -2.31 -16.97
N PHE A 194 1.73 -2.57 -16.85
CA PHE A 194 2.72 -2.25 -17.90
C PHE A 194 2.36 -2.87 -19.26
N ARG A 195 1.91 -4.11 -19.29
CA ARG A 195 1.47 -4.77 -20.55
C ARG A 195 0.27 -4.11 -21.21
N ARG A 196 -0.48 -3.29 -20.51
CA ARG A 196 -1.65 -2.56 -21.02
C ARG A 196 -1.38 -1.11 -21.32
N THR A 197 -0.41 -0.50 -20.64
CA THR A 197 -0.18 0.95 -20.67
C THR A 197 1.07 1.37 -21.45
N LEU A 198 2.07 0.50 -21.52
CA LEU A 198 3.27 0.76 -22.34
C LEU A 198 2.99 0.53 -23.83
N ASP A 199 3.83 1.11 -24.68
CA ASP A 199 3.79 0.84 -26.10
C ASP A 199 4.07 -0.64 -26.43
N GLU A 200 3.77 -1.07 -27.65
CA GLU A 200 3.86 -2.47 -28.08
C GLU A 200 5.29 -3.05 -27.93
N GLU A 201 6.32 -2.24 -28.20
CA GLU A 201 7.73 -2.68 -28.12
C GLU A 201 8.15 -2.89 -26.65
N ALA A 202 7.88 -1.94 -25.78
CA ALA A 202 8.18 -2.04 -24.35
C ALA A 202 7.34 -3.14 -23.69
N ALA A 203 6.04 -3.21 -23.99
CA ALA A 203 5.13 -4.23 -23.46
C ALA A 203 5.53 -5.67 -23.83
N ALA A 204 6.12 -5.88 -25.01
CA ALA A 204 6.60 -7.19 -25.44
C ALA A 204 7.77 -7.71 -24.58
N GLY A 205 8.54 -6.82 -23.95
CA GLY A 205 9.63 -7.16 -23.02
C GLY A 205 9.16 -7.47 -21.58
N VAL A 206 7.93 -7.18 -21.25
CA VAL A 206 7.39 -7.36 -19.89
C VAL A 206 7.10 -8.85 -19.61
N GLU A 207 7.65 -9.38 -18.53
CA GLU A 207 7.45 -10.77 -18.05
C GLU A 207 5.96 -11.10 -17.91
N ASP A 208 5.61 -12.36 -18.08
CA ASP A 208 4.24 -12.85 -17.85
C ASP A 208 3.91 -12.82 -16.34
N PRO A 209 2.90 -12.05 -15.90
CA PRO A 209 2.48 -12.02 -14.51
C PRO A 209 2.10 -13.39 -13.95
N ALA A 210 1.56 -14.29 -14.77
CA ALA A 210 1.22 -15.65 -14.37
C ALA A 210 2.48 -16.47 -14.01
N ALA A 211 3.60 -16.25 -14.72
CA ALA A 211 4.87 -16.88 -14.40
C ALA A 211 5.39 -16.44 -13.02
N VAL A 212 5.25 -15.15 -12.70
CA VAL A 212 5.62 -14.60 -11.38
C VAL A 212 4.76 -15.22 -10.28
N ARG A 213 3.43 -15.28 -10.46
CA ARG A 213 2.51 -15.92 -9.49
C ARG A 213 2.83 -17.40 -9.28
N ALA A 214 3.18 -18.11 -10.34
CA ALA A 214 3.62 -19.51 -10.25
C ALA A 214 4.94 -19.64 -9.49
N ALA A 215 5.90 -18.73 -9.72
CA ALA A 215 7.17 -18.70 -8.99
C ALA A 215 6.96 -18.37 -7.50
N ILE A 216 6.07 -17.45 -7.15
CA ILE A 216 5.68 -17.17 -5.76
C ILE A 216 5.21 -18.48 -5.09
N ARG A 217 4.26 -19.20 -5.67
CA ARG A 217 3.75 -20.44 -5.10
C ARG A 217 4.84 -21.51 -4.93
N ARG A 218 5.78 -21.58 -5.86
CA ARG A 218 6.85 -22.58 -5.87
C ARG A 218 7.95 -22.28 -4.86
N HIS A 219 8.38 -21.05 -4.75
CA HIS A 219 9.61 -20.68 -4.04
C HIS A 219 9.35 -20.12 -2.63
N PHE A 220 8.17 -19.55 -2.37
CA PHE A 220 7.81 -19.08 -1.03
C PHE A 220 7.07 -20.11 -0.18
N ALA A 221 6.59 -21.21 -0.75
CA ALA A 221 6.02 -22.31 0.03
C ALA A 221 7.15 -23.06 0.75
N VAL A 222 7.18 -22.95 2.08
CA VAL A 222 8.08 -23.68 2.95
C VAL A 222 7.32 -24.78 3.69
N ASP A 223 8.06 -25.79 4.16
CA ASP A 223 7.51 -27.02 4.72
C ASP A 223 6.68 -27.84 3.68
N ARG A 224 6.06 -28.94 4.11
CA ARG A 224 5.29 -29.82 3.22
C ARG A 224 3.99 -30.29 3.88
N GLY A 225 3.03 -30.65 3.05
CA GLY A 225 1.74 -31.20 3.49
C GLY A 225 0.93 -30.16 4.29
N GLU A 226 0.37 -30.59 5.40
CA GLU A 226 -0.47 -29.73 6.26
C GLU A 226 0.30 -28.62 6.96
N LYS A 227 1.62 -28.76 7.09
CA LYS A 227 2.51 -27.73 7.67
C LYS A 227 2.97 -26.69 6.66
N ALA A 228 2.69 -26.90 5.36
CA ALA A 228 3.11 -25.95 4.33
C ALA A 228 2.55 -24.56 4.59
N ARG A 229 3.43 -23.55 4.58
CA ARG A 229 3.11 -22.13 4.78
C ARG A 229 3.98 -21.25 3.88
N LEU A 230 3.60 -20.00 3.72
CA LEU A 230 4.36 -19.03 2.95
C LEU A 230 5.45 -18.40 3.81
N ALA A 231 6.66 -18.33 3.26
CA ALA A 231 7.71 -17.48 3.77
C ALA A 231 7.46 -16.03 3.37
N VAL A 232 7.93 -15.09 4.15
CA VAL A 232 7.85 -13.64 3.86
C VAL A 232 8.99 -13.19 2.95
N ALA A 233 10.16 -13.83 3.08
CA ALA A 233 11.30 -13.59 2.21
C ALA A 233 12.11 -14.88 2.01
N VAL A 234 12.76 -15.00 0.85
CA VAL A 234 13.61 -16.15 0.47
C VAL A 234 14.88 -15.70 -0.26
N ASP A 235 15.92 -16.56 -0.27
CA ASP A 235 17.18 -16.32 -0.99
C ASP A 235 17.38 -17.25 -2.22
N LEU A 236 16.42 -18.11 -2.51
CA LEU A 236 16.45 -19.15 -3.57
C LEU A 236 17.53 -20.24 -3.39
N THR A 237 18.26 -20.23 -2.27
CA THR A 237 19.27 -21.24 -1.94
C THR A 237 18.84 -22.17 -0.81
N GLY A 238 17.63 -21.98 -0.29
CA GLY A 238 17.02 -22.81 0.74
C GLY A 238 16.77 -22.09 2.06
N ASN A 239 17.19 -20.83 2.19
CA ASN A 239 16.88 -20.02 3.37
C ASN A 239 15.58 -19.23 3.17
N ALA A 240 14.80 -19.12 4.24
CA ALA A 240 13.52 -18.41 4.27
C ALA A 240 13.32 -17.68 5.58
N SER A 241 12.67 -16.52 5.54
CA SER A 241 12.17 -15.79 6.71
C SER A 241 10.67 -15.96 6.82
N LEU A 242 10.21 -16.11 8.06
CA LEU A 242 8.78 -16.17 8.40
C LEU A 242 8.36 -14.93 9.19
N ASP A 243 9.31 -14.03 9.46
CA ASP A 243 9.08 -12.79 10.20
C ASP A 243 8.25 -11.83 9.33
N ASP A 244 6.97 -11.65 9.65
CA ASP A 244 6.05 -10.80 8.88
C ASP A 244 6.40 -9.32 9.04
N ASP A 245 6.39 -8.58 7.94
CA ASP A 245 6.52 -7.13 7.94
C ASP A 245 5.12 -6.51 7.92
N ALA A 246 4.78 -5.68 8.90
CA ALA A 246 3.44 -5.11 9.02
C ALA A 246 2.98 -4.36 7.75
N VAL A 247 3.90 -3.65 7.09
CA VAL A 247 3.64 -2.90 5.85
C VAL A 247 3.48 -3.85 4.65
N GLY A 248 4.38 -4.83 4.54
CA GLY A 248 4.41 -5.84 3.48
C GLY A 248 3.87 -7.20 3.93
N SER A 249 2.88 -7.22 4.80
CA SER A 249 2.31 -8.45 5.33
C SER A 249 1.69 -9.34 4.25
N LEU A 250 1.85 -10.64 4.43
CA LEU A 250 1.17 -11.63 3.59
C LEU A 250 -0.37 -11.49 3.62
N LEU A 251 -0.92 -10.77 4.59
CA LEU A 251 -2.35 -10.48 4.66
C LEU A 251 -2.87 -9.66 3.46
N TRP A 252 -2.00 -8.92 2.77
CA TRP A 252 -2.33 -8.12 1.60
C TRP A 252 -2.41 -8.91 0.29
N LEU A 253 -1.91 -10.17 0.24
CA LEU A 253 -1.78 -10.95 -1.00
C LEU A 253 -3.08 -11.08 -1.82
N PRO A 254 -4.26 -11.23 -1.21
CA PRO A 254 -5.51 -11.28 -1.97
C PRO A 254 -5.88 -9.95 -2.63
N LEU A 255 -5.44 -8.81 -2.07
CA LEU A 255 -5.66 -7.49 -2.67
C LEU A 255 -4.85 -7.31 -3.96
N TYR A 256 -3.69 -7.96 -4.04
CA TYR A 256 -2.81 -7.92 -5.21
C TYR A 256 -3.01 -9.11 -6.15
N GLU A 257 -4.09 -9.88 -5.98
CA GLU A 257 -4.45 -11.03 -6.82
C GLU A 257 -3.33 -12.09 -6.92
N ALA A 258 -2.42 -12.09 -5.96
CA ALA A 258 -1.32 -13.06 -5.91
C ALA A 258 -1.78 -14.45 -5.44
N LEU A 259 -2.75 -14.48 -4.54
CA LEU A 259 -3.41 -15.69 -4.02
C LEU A 259 -4.85 -15.37 -3.66
N ASP A 260 -5.75 -16.32 -3.92
CA ASP A 260 -7.14 -16.21 -3.49
C ASP A 260 -7.28 -16.28 -1.96
N ARG A 261 -8.30 -15.61 -1.42
CA ARG A 261 -8.65 -15.67 0.02
C ARG A 261 -8.92 -17.07 0.50
N ASP A 262 -9.46 -17.93 -0.38
CA ASP A 262 -9.80 -19.31 -0.09
C ASP A 262 -8.67 -20.30 -0.39
N ASP A 263 -7.52 -19.78 -0.89
CA ASP A 263 -6.34 -20.60 -1.10
C ASP A 263 -5.89 -21.27 0.20
N SER A 264 -5.72 -22.58 0.15
CA SER A 264 -5.41 -23.37 1.34
C SER A 264 -4.03 -23.06 1.94
N LEU A 265 -3.04 -22.70 1.09
CA LEU A 265 -1.70 -22.31 1.53
C LEU A 265 -1.75 -20.94 2.21
N TYR A 266 -2.45 -19.96 1.59
CA TYR A 266 -2.68 -18.65 2.19
C TYR A 266 -3.35 -18.76 3.57
N ARG A 267 -4.47 -19.48 3.66
CA ARG A 267 -5.24 -19.64 4.92
C ARG A 267 -4.41 -20.31 6.03
N ARG A 268 -3.54 -21.28 5.69
CA ARG A 268 -2.63 -21.87 6.68
C ARG A 268 -1.58 -20.87 7.15
N SER A 269 -1.03 -20.08 6.23
CA SER A 269 -0.03 -19.06 6.54
C SER A 269 -0.60 -17.98 7.47
N VAL A 270 -1.79 -17.48 7.18
CA VAL A 270 -2.51 -16.52 8.06
C VAL A 270 -2.75 -17.09 9.46
N ARG A 271 -3.12 -18.38 9.56
CA ARG A 271 -3.28 -19.01 10.89
C ARG A 271 -1.96 -19.10 11.64
N ALA A 272 -0.87 -19.38 10.97
CA ALA A 272 0.46 -19.46 11.60
C ALA A 272 0.88 -18.09 12.16
N LEU A 273 0.65 -16.99 11.43
CA LEU A 273 0.90 -15.63 11.93
C LEU A 273 0.15 -15.33 13.23
N ARG A 274 -1.09 -15.80 13.36
CA ARG A 274 -1.89 -15.59 14.58
C ARG A 274 -1.32 -16.32 15.79
N THR A 275 -0.74 -17.50 15.58
CA THR A 275 -0.22 -18.34 16.65
C THR A 275 1.20 -17.91 17.09
N GLU A 276 2.00 -17.46 16.15
CA GLU A 276 3.40 -17.09 16.39
C GLU A 276 3.56 -15.59 16.76
N GLY A 277 2.66 -14.73 16.28
CA GLY A 277 2.64 -13.29 16.56
C GLY A 277 1.98 -12.88 17.89
N ALA A 278 1.41 -13.83 18.61
CA ALA A 278 0.92 -13.58 19.97
C ALA A 278 2.10 -13.62 20.95
N ALA A 279 2.95 -12.58 20.91
CA ALA A 279 3.92 -12.38 21.99
C ALA A 279 3.19 -12.26 23.32
N PRO A 280 3.70 -12.87 24.41
CA PRO A 280 3.03 -12.87 25.72
C PRO A 280 2.84 -11.47 26.34
N ASP A 281 3.42 -10.45 25.71
CA ASP A 281 3.43 -9.06 26.19
C ASP A 281 2.91 -8.07 25.13
N ALA A 282 1.89 -8.47 24.36
CA ALA A 282 1.26 -7.66 23.33
C ALA A 282 0.42 -6.51 23.91
N SER A 283 1.03 -5.67 24.76
CA SER A 283 0.43 -4.41 25.21
C SER A 283 0.39 -3.37 24.08
N VAL A 284 1.14 -3.58 23.02
CA VAL A 284 1.23 -2.67 21.85
C VAL A 284 1.10 -3.49 20.57
N SER A 285 0.06 -3.24 19.80
CA SER A 285 -0.16 -3.89 18.50
C SER A 285 -0.14 -2.86 17.39
N PRO A 286 0.61 -3.09 16.30
CA PRO A 286 0.50 -2.26 15.09
C PRO A 286 -0.93 -2.28 14.54
N LEU A 287 -1.45 -1.13 14.12
CA LEU A 287 -2.79 -1.03 13.52
C LEU A 287 -2.84 -1.65 12.11
N LEU A 288 -1.74 -1.60 11.37
CA LEU A 288 -1.66 -2.10 9.99
C LEU A 288 -2.17 -3.54 9.79
N PRO A 289 -1.77 -4.54 10.59
CA PRO A 289 -2.30 -5.88 10.45
C PRO A 289 -3.81 -5.96 10.69
N GLN A 290 -4.37 -5.09 11.52
CA GLN A 290 -5.82 -5.02 11.73
C GLN A 290 -6.53 -4.47 10.49
N ILE A 291 -5.96 -3.43 9.85
CA ILE A 291 -6.49 -2.89 8.59
C ILE A 291 -6.47 -3.96 7.50
N ALA A 292 -5.36 -4.70 7.35
CA ALA A 292 -5.25 -5.76 6.37
C ALA A 292 -6.30 -6.88 6.58
N ARG A 293 -6.61 -7.23 7.84
CA ARG A 293 -7.64 -8.23 8.18
C ARG A 293 -9.06 -7.83 7.82
N LEU A 294 -9.34 -6.53 7.60
CA LEU A 294 -10.62 -6.08 7.05
C LEU A 294 -10.90 -6.65 5.65
N LEU A 295 -9.85 -7.02 4.94
CA LEU A 295 -9.95 -7.64 3.62
C LEU A 295 -10.08 -9.17 3.69
N GLY A 296 -9.97 -9.77 4.86
CA GLY A 296 -9.95 -11.21 5.10
C GLY A 296 -11.23 -11.77 5.73
N PRO A 297 -11.20 -13.05 6.12
CA PRO A 297 -12.34 -13.72 6.76
C PRO A 297 -12.69 -13.15 8.14
N GLU A 298 -11.79 -12.38 8.75
CA GLU A 298 -11.95 -11.78 10.08
C GLU A 298 -12.53 -10.36 10.04
N ALA A 299 -12.94 -9.89 8.86
CA ALA A 299 -13.38 -8.51 8.64
C ALA A 299 -14.46 -8.04 9.62
N GLN A 300 -15.43 -8.91 9.96
CA GLN A 300 -16.50 -8.56 10.90
C GLN A 300 -15.97 -8.37 12.34
N GLU A 301 -15.02 -9.20 12.78
CA GLU A 301 -14.41 -9.09 14.10
C GLU A 301 -13.60 -7.79 14.22
N VAL A 302 -12.80 -7.49 13.18
CA VAL A 302 -12.01 -6.27 13.11
C VAL A 302 -12.89 -5.03 13.07
N LEU A 303 -13.96 -5.04 12.28
CA LEU A 303 -14.90 -3.92 12.22
C LEU A 303 -15.58 -3.71 13.57
N ALA A 304 -15.99 -4.78 14.25
CA ALA A 304 -16.56 -4.71 15.60
C ALA A 304 -15.56 -4.17 16.64
N TRP A 305 -14.28 -4.45 16.48
CA TRP A 305 -13.22 -3.87 17.29
C TRP A 305 -13.00 -2.39 16.95
N LEU A 306 -12.83 -2.03 15.66
CA LEU A 306 -12.67 -0.63 15.20
C LEU A 306 -13.83 0.27 15.66
N ARG A 307 -15.05 -0.25 15.69
CA ARG A 307 -16.21 0.47 16.17
C ARG A 307 -16.06 0.98 17.61
N ARG A 308 -15.30 0.26 18.44
CA ARG A 308 -15.08 0.56 19.87
C ARG A 308 -13.73 1.20 20.13
N ALA A 309 -12.78 1.01 19.22
CA ALA A 309 -11.42 1.51 19.35
C ALA A 309 -11.40 3.04 19.35
N PRO A 310 -10.88 3.70 20.40
CA PRO A 310 -10.78 5.15 20.45
C PRO A 310 -9.82 5.71 19.40
N LEU A 311 -8.79 4.94 19.02
CA LEU A 311 -7.68 5.37 18.19
C LEU A 311 -7.05 6.68 18.73
N ASP A 312 -6.53 7.53 17.87
CA ASP A 312 -6.19 8.92 18.24
C ASP A 312 -7.39 9.81 17.91
N ASN A 313 -8.35 9.87 18.85
CA ASN A 313 -9.64 10.54 18.60
C ASN A 313 -10.38 10.04 17.34
N GLY A 314 -10.25 8.74 17.04
CA GLY A 314 -10.83 8.09 15.86
C GLY A 314 -9.98 8.20 14.59
N ILE A 315 -8.79 8.79 14.65
CA ILE A 315 -7.80 8.83 13.58
C ILE A 315 -6.83 7.67 13.77
N ALA A 316 -6.39 7.05 12.70
CA ALA A 316 -5.42 5.97 12.73
C ALA A 316 -4.11 6.41 13.41
N ALA A 317 -3.56 5.50 14.23
CA ALA A 317 -2.24 5.62 14.82
C ALA A 317 -1.49 4.31 14.58
N GLU A 318 -0.18 4.38 14.36
CA GLU A 318 0.62 3.20 14.01
C GLU A 318 0.55 2.12 15.10
N PHE A 319 0.67 2.54 16.37
CA PHE A 319 0.62 1.63 17.52
C PHE A 319 -0.59 1.92 18.42
N VAL A 320 -1.30 0.86 18.75
CA VAL A 320 -2.49 0.89 19.61
C VAL A 320 -2.42 -0.21 20.68
N ASP A 321 -3.06 0.03 21.83
CA ASP A 321 -3.22 -1.00 22.86
C ASP A 321 -4.36 -1.99 22.51
N ALA A 322 -4.60 -2.95 23.39
CA ALA A 322 -5.65 -3.97 23.21
C ALA A 322 -7.06 -3.38 23.06
N GLU A 323 -7.32 -2.24 23.70
CA GLU A 323 -8.57 -1.49 23.62
C GLU A 323 -8.63 -0.56 22.39
N GLY A 324 -7.55 -0.47 21.61
CA GLY A 324 -7.46 0.37 20.42
C GLY A 324 -7.15 1.84 20.71
N ARG A 325 -6.61 2.19 21.89
CA ARG A 325 -6.14 3.54 22.17
C ARG A 325 -4.74 3.74 21.54
N ALA A 326 -4.52 4.88 20.92
CA ALA A 326 -3.21 5.25 20.40
C ALA A 326 -2.17 5.34 21.52
N ILE A 327 -1.04 4.68 21.32
CA ILE A 327 0.12 4.69 22.25
C ILE A 327 1.26 5.51 21.66
N ALA A 328 1.51 5.37 20.38
CA ALA A 328 2.60 6.06 19.69
C ALA A 328 2.25 6.32 18.22
N ASN A 329 2.98 7.24 17.61
CA ASN A 329 2.88 7.61 16.19
C ASN A 329 1.45 7.93 15.76
N GLY A 330 0.75 8.75 16.53
CA GLY A 330 -0.49 9.40 16.12
C GLY A 330 -0.23 10.46 15.07
N GLY A 331 -1.28 10.89 14.37
CA GLY A 331 -1.17 11.92 13.34
C GLY A 331 -0.56 11.44 12.03
N ASP A 332 -0.53 10.15 11.76
CA ASP A 332 -0.08 9.56 10.50
C ASP A 332 -1.18 9.68 9.44
N ALA A 333 -1.04 10.66 8.54
CA ALA A 333 -2.03 10.93 7.51
C ALA A 333 -2.08 9.85 6.43
N ALA A 334 -0.95 9.24 6.09
CA ALA A 334 -0.92 8.15 5.12
C ALA A 334 -1.64 6.91 5.67
N LEU A 335 -1.40 6.54 6.93
CA LEU A 335 -2.09 5.43 7.58
C LEU A 335 -3.59 5.69 7.73
N ALA A 336 -3.99 6.94 8.02
CA ALA A 336 -5.40 7.34 8.03
C ALA A 336 -6.03 7.16 6.64
N GLY A 337 -5.32 7.54 5.58
CA GLY A 337 -5.76 7.29 4.20
C GLY A 337 -5.97 5.81 3.91
N LEU A 338 -5.03 4.97 4.30
CA LEU A 338 -5.14 3.52 4.15
C LEU A 338 -6.36 2.96 4.90
N LEU A 339 -6.58 3.37 6.16
CA LEU A 339 -7.74 2.94 6.93
C LEU A 339 -9.05 3.36 6.26
N ALA A 340 -9.16 4.62 5.86
CA ALA A 340 -10.35 5.15 5.20
C ALA A 340 -10.68 4.38 3.91
N HIS A 341 -9.70 4.26 3.02
CA HIS A 341 -9.87 3.56 1.76
C HIS A 341 -10.19 2.07 1.97
N THR A 342 -9.50 1.39 2.90
CA THR A 342 -9.74 -0.05 3.15
C THR A 342 -11.14 -0.31 3.70
N VAL A 343 -11.64 0.51 4.62
CA VAL A 343 -13.01 0.38 5.15
C VAL A 343 -14.04 0.66 4.05
N TRP A 344 -13.81 1.71 3.26
CA TRP A 344 -14.67 2.04 2.12
C TRP A 344 -14.72 0.89 1.10
N TYR A 345 -13.56 0.37 0.70
CA TYR A 345 -13.43 -0.76 -0.22
C TYR A 345 -14.11 -2.02 0.32
N ALA A 346 -13.89 -2.34 1.60
CA ALA A 346 -14.53 -3.49 2.24
C ALA A 346 -16.07 -3.38 2.23
N ALA A 347 -16.61 -2.17 2.39
CA ALA A 347 -18.05 -1.94 2.31
C ALA A 347 -18.60 -2.13 0.89
N HIS A 348 -17.95 -1.55 -0.11
CA HIS A 348 -18.48 -1.48 -1.48
C HIS A 348 -18.13 -2.73 -2.30
N ALA A 349 -16.86 -3.16 -2.27
CA ALA A 349 -16.38 -4.27 -3.09
C ALA A 349 -16.61 -5.63 -2.42
N LEU A 350 -16.54 -5.71 -1.08
CA LEU A 350 -16.64 -6.97 -0.34
C LEU A 350 -17.99 -7.12 0.37
N GLY A 351 -18.83 -6.13 0.33
CA GLY A 351 -20.15 -6.15 0.95
C GLY A 351 -20.12 -6.20 2.49
N LEU A 352 -19.02 -5.74 3.13
CA LEU A 352 -18.92 -5.69 4.57
C LEU A 352 -20.01 -4.75 5.14
N ARG A 353 -20.72 -5.21 6.17
CA ARG A 353 -21.77 -4.43 6.85
C ARG A 353 -21.45 -4.36 8.35
N ALA A 354 -21.73 -3.18 8.97
CA ALA A 354 -21.56 -2.95 10.41
C ALA A 354 -22.80 -3.36 11.20
#